data_887d17aa63772f24b45dc1e91a3ceb9f
#
_entry.id   887d17aa63772f24b45dc1e91a3ceb9f
#
_cell.length_a   1.000
_cell.length_b   1.000
_cell.length_c   1.000
_cell.angle_alpha   90.00
_cell.angle_beta   90.00
_cell.angle_gamma   90.00
#
_symmetry.space_group_name_H-M   'P 1'
#
loop_
_entity.id
_entity.type
_entity.pdbx_description
1 polymer ?
#
loop_
_entity_poly.entity_id
_entity_poly.type
_entity_poly.pdbx_seq_one_letter_code
_entity_poly.pdbx_strand_id
1 'polypeptide(L)'
;MRCKGFLFDLDGTLVDSLPAVERAWSNWARRHGLAPEEVLAFIHGKQAITSLRHFMAGKSKADIAAEFTRLEHIEATETEGITALPGAIALLNHLNKAGIPWAIVTSGSMPVARARHKIAGLPAPEVFVTAERVKRGKPEPDAYLLGAQLLGLAPQECVVVEDAPAGVLSGLAAGCHVIAVNAPADTPRLNEVDLVLHSLEQITVTKQPNGDVIIQ
;
A
#
# COMPACT_ATOMS: atom_id res chain seq x y z
N MET A 1 -5.93 19.36 -8.47
CA MET A 1 -5.41 18.25 -9.31
C MET A 1 -6.57 17.56 -10.01
N ARG A 2 -6.36 17.04 -11.23
CA ARG A 2 -7.37 16.30 -12.00
C ARG A 2 -6.94 14.85 -12.22
N CYS A 3 -7.88 13.92 -12.08
CA CYS A 3 -7.69 12.52 -12.40
C CYS A 3 -9.01 11.88 -12.88
N LYS A 4 -9.03 10.57 -13.07
CA LYS A 4 -10.25 9.80 -13.35
C LYS A 4 -10.44 8.63 -12.39
N GLY A 5 -9.41 8.21 -11.68
CA GLY A 5 -9.49 7.11 -10.73
C GLY A 5 -8.38 7.13 -9.69
N PHE A 6 -8.57 6.33 -8.63
CA PHE A 6 -7.68 6.24 -7.49
C PHE A 6 -7.00 4.88 -7.39
N LEU A 7 -5.74 4.88 -7.02
CA LEU A 7 -4.95 3.70 -6.70
C LEU A 7 -4.42 3.84 -5.27
N PHE A 8 -5.07 3.16 -4.33
CA PHE A 8 -4.71 3.25 -2.91
C PHE A 8 -3.75 2.14 -2.52
N ASP A 9 -2.68 2.49 -1.84
CA ASP A 9 -1.99 1.54 -0.97
C ASP A 9 -2.92 1.13 0.20
N LEU A 10 -2.60 0.03 0.87
CA LEU A 10 -3.42 -0.50 1.95
C LEU A 10 -2.83 -0.16 3.31
N ASP A 11 -1.67 -0.75 3.63
CA ASP A 11 -1.04 -0.69 4.94
C ASP A 11 -0.38 0.67 5.21
N GLY A 12 -0.87 1.39 6.21
CA GLY A 12 -0.40 2.75 6.52
C GLY A 12 -1.09 3.86 5.72
N THR A 13 -1.91 3.51 4.71
CA THR A 13 -2.69 4.44 3.89
C THR A 13 -4.18 4.36 4.18
N LEU A 14 -4.80 3.21 3.99
CA LEU A 14 -6.23 2.95 4.30
C LEU A 14 -6.41 2.28 5.66
N VAL A 15 -5.43 1.51 6.10
CA VAL A 15 -5.48 0.65 7.29
C VAL A 15 -4.30 0.96 8.19
N ASP A 16 -4.58 1.18 9.47
CA ASP A 16 -3.57 1.19 10.51
C ASP A 16 -3.22 -0.26 10.90
N SER A 17 -2.24 -0.82 10.21
CA SER A 17 -1.68 -2.15 10.46
C SER A 17 -0.34 -2.10 11.19
N LEU A 18 0.18 -0.91 11.49
CA LEU A 18 1.51 -0.70 12.05
C LEU A 18 1.76 -1.52 13.32
N PRO A 19 0.85 -1.56 14.33
CA PRO A 19 1.07 -2.35 15.53
C PRO A 19 1.23 -3.85 15.24
N ALA A 20 0.45 -4.41 14.31
CA ALA A 20 0.53 -5.81 13.92
C ALA A 20 1.81 -6.12 13.13
N VAL A 21 2.19 -5.25 12.20
CA VAL A 21 3.43 -5.37 11.42
C VAL A 21 4.65 -5.32 12.34
N GLU A 22 4.71 -4.33 13.22
CA GLU A 22 5.82 -4.18 14.18
C GLU A 22 5.93 -5.39 15.09
N ARG A 23 4.82 -5.92 15.57
CA ARG A 23 4.80 -7.12 16.42
C ARG A 23 5.34 -8.34 15.68
N ALA A 24 4.83 -8.62 14.48
CA ALA A 24 5.23 -9.77 13.68
C ALA A 24 6.71 -9.72 13.29
N TRP A 25 7.16 -8.60 12.75
CA TRP A 25 8.54 -8.44 12.28
C TRP A 25 9.55 -8.27 13.39
N SER A 26 9.20 -7.65 14.51
CA SER A 26 10.08 -7.60 15.68
C SER A 26 10.30 -8.98 16.29
N ASN A 27 9.26 -9.81 16.37
CA ASN A 27 9.39 -11.19 16.82
C ASN A 27 10.23 -12.02 15.84
N TRP A 28 10.04 -11.81 14.54
CA TRP A 28 10.86 -12.44 13.51
C TRP A 28 12.33 -12.04 13.65
N ALA A 29 12.64 -10.74 13.78
CA ALA A 29 13.99 -10.21 13.95
C ALA A 29 14.69 -10.83 15.15
N ARG A 30 14.06 -10.86 16.33
CA ARG A 30 14.62 -11.47 17.56
C ARG A 30 14.93 -12.95 17.37
N ARG A 31 14.08 -13.70 16.69
CA ARG A 31 14.34 -15.13 16.39
C ARG A 31 15.55 -15.35 15.49
N HIS A 32 15.86 -14.36 14.66
CA HIS A 32 17.00 -14.41 13.73
C HIS A 32 18.25 -13.68 14.26
N GLY A 33 18.22 -13.21 15.52
CA GLY A 33 19.36 -12.50 16.13
C GLY A 33 19.61 -11.11 15.51
N LEU A 34 18.59 -10.49 14.94
CA LEU A 34 18.65 -9.17 14.32
C LEU A 34 18.01 -8.12 15.24
N ALA A 35 18.48 -6.88 15.13
CA ALA A 35 17.88 -5.75 15.80
C ALA A 35 16.51 -5.43 15.18
N PRO A 36 15.41 -5.40 15.96
CA PRO A 36 14.08 -5.09 15.42
C PRO A 36 14.04 -3.76 14.68
N GLU A 37 14.73 -2.74 15.17
CA GLU A 37 14.75 -1.39 14.61
C GLU A 37 15.32 -1.38 13.17
N GLU A 38 16.37 -2.16 12.92
CA GLU A 38 16.97 -2.29 11.58
C GLU A 38 16.00 -2.96 10.60
N VAL A 39 15.30 -3.99 11.06
CA VAL A 39 14.31 -4.71 10.25
C VAL A 39 13.13 -3.81 9.94
N LEU A 40 12.56 -3.14 10.94
CA LEU A 40 11.41 -2.24 10.78
C LEU A 40 11.73 -1.05 9.86
N ALA A 41 12.95 -0.49 9.95
CA ALA A 41 13.37 0.59 9.06
C ALA A 41 13.42 0.18 7.58
N PHE A 42 13.57 -1.10 7.28
CA PHE A 42 13.70 -1.61 5.91
C PHE A 42 12.38 -2.04 5.27
N ILE A 43 11.48 -2.65 6.04
CA ILE A 43 10.35 -3.43 5.48
C ILE A 43 9.19 -2.61 4.94
N HIS A 44 9.00 -1.37 5.40
CA HIS A 44 7.79 -0.60 5.10
C HIS A 44 7.60 -0.36 3.60
N GLY A 45 6.40 -0.66 3.11
CA GLY A 45 6.00 -0.50 1.71
C GLY A 45 6.56 -1.54 0.75
N LYS A 46 7.38 -2.48 1.21
CA LYS A 46 8.00 -3.55 0.38
C LYS A 46 7.26 -4.88 0.54
N GLN A 47 7.44 -5.75 -0.45
CA GLN A 47 6.99 -7.14 -0.32
C GLN A 47 7.78 -7.87 0.77
N ALA A 48 7.10 -8.70 1.58
CA ALA A 48 7.76 -9.50 2.62
C ALA A 48 8.89 -10.38 2.08
N ILE A 49 8.69 -10.98 0.90
CA ILE A 49 9.73 -11.82 0.27
C ILE A 49 11.00 -11.04 -0.07
N THR A 50 10.88 -9.77 -0.45
CA THR A 50 12.01 -8.87 -0.72
C THR A 50 12.80 -8.63 0.56
N SER A 51 12.13 -8.35 1.65
CA SER A 51 12.74 -8.13 2.96
C SER A 51 13.41 -9.39 3.49
N LEU A 52 12.75 -10.55 3.37
CA LEU A 52 13.32 -11.83 3.78
C LEU A 52 14.59 -12.17 2.99
N ARG A 53 14.60 -11.95 1.67
CA ARG A 53 15.80 -12.15 0.84
C ARG A 53 16.96 -11.25 1.25
N HIS A 54 16.65 -10.02 1.67
CA HIS A 54 17.67 -9.09 2.14
C HIS A 54 18.30 -9.55 3.46
N PHE A 55 17.49 -9.83 4.48
CA PHE A 55 17.98 -10.20 5.80
C PHE A 55 18.45 -11.65 5.92
N MET A 56 18.01 -12.51 5.03
CA MET A 56 18.43 -13.92 4.95
C MET A 56 19.41 -14.17 3.79
N ALA A 57 20.20 -13.16 3.41
CA ALA A 57 21.21 -13.31 2.37
C ALA A 57 22.14 -14.48 2.69
N GLY A 58 22.39 -15.34 1.69
CA GLY A 58 23.21 -16.55 1.85
C GLY A 58 22.44 -17.79 2.37
N LYS A 59 21.18 -17.66 2.75
CA LYS A 59 20.31 -18.81 3.07
C LYS A 59 19.73 -19.42 1.79
N SER A 60 19.31 -20.69 1.88
CA SER A 60 18.69 -21.37 0.74
C SER A 60 17.35 -20.75 0.35
N LYS A 61 16.95 -20.94 -0.91
CA LYS A 61 15.61 -20.55 -1.36
C LYS A 61 14.50 -21.24 -0.57
N ALA A 62 14.72 -22.50 -0.16
CA ALA A 62 13.78 -23.26 0.64
C ALA A 62 13.60 -22.68 2.05
N ASP A 63 14.70 -22.26 2.70
CA ASP A 63 14.66 -21.63 4.02
C ASP A 63 13.90 -20.29 3.97
N ILE A 64 14.18 -19.48 2.96
CA ILE A 64 13.49 -18.19 2.75
C ILE A 64 11.98 -18.43 2.49
N ALA A 65 11.62 -19.42 1.67
CA ALA A 65 10.22 -19.75 1.40
C ALA A 65 9.49 -20.26 2.66
N ALA A 66 10.15 -21.04 3.50
CA ALA A 66 9.58 -21.52 4.76
C ALA A 66 9.31 -20.34 5.73
N GLU A 67 10.25 -19.42 5.87
CA GLU A 67 10.06 -18.23 6.71
C GLU A 67 8.98 -17.30 6.14
N PHE A 68 8.90 -17.16 4.82
CA PHE A 68 7.81 -16.42 4.18
C PHE A 68 6.44 -17.01 4.53
N THR A 69 6.26 -18.32 4.35
CA THR A 69 5.00 -19.00 4.67
C THR A 69 4.61 -18.83 6.14
N ARG A 70 5.58 -18.94 7.04
CA ARG A 70 5.35 -18.75 8.48
C ARG A 70 4.94 -17.33 8.82
N LEU A 71 5.66 -16.34 8.29
CA LEU A 71 5.36 -14.93 8.55
C LEU A 71 4.03 -14.52 7.94
N GLU A 72 3.74 -14.94 6.71
CA GLU A 72 2.45 -14.71 6.05
C GLU A 72 1.29 -15.26 6.90
N HIS A 73 1.42 -16.46 7.43
CA HIS A 73 0.41 -17.04 8.29
C HIS A 73 0.18 -16.21 9.56
N ILE A 74 1.25 -15.77 10.21
CA ILE A 74 1.19 -14.91 11.40
C ILE A 74 0.47 -13.59 11.07
N GLU A 75 0.90 -12.91 10.01
CA GLU A 75 0.31 -11.62 9.61
C GLU A 75 -1.14 -11.74 9.13
N ALA A 76 -1.54 -12.87 8.55
CA ALA A 76 -2.91 -13.13 8.13
C ALA A 76 -3.86 -13.50 9.29
N THR A 77 -3.35 -13.99 10.40
CA THR A 77 -4.15 -14.50 11.53
C THR A 77 -4.09 -13.60 12.77
N GLU A 78 -2.97 -12.94 13.03
CA GLU A 78 -2.78 -12.07 14.19
C GLU A 78 -3.13 -10.62 13.83
N THR A 79 -4.42 -10.35 13.66
CA THR A 79 -4.96 -9.06 13.19
C THR A 79 -5.37 -8.11 14.33
N GLU A 80 -5.05 -8.41 15.56
CA GLU A 80 -5.39 -7.58 16.71
C GLU A 80 -4.79 -6.17 16.59
N GLY A 81 -5.62 -5.16 16.84
CA GLY A 81 -5.23 -3.74 16.78
C GLY A 81 -5.28 -3.13 15.38
N ILE A 82 -5.62 -3.89 14.34
CA ILE A 82 -5.78 -3.36 12.98
C ILE A 82 -7.13 -2.65 12.85
N THR A 83 -7.11 -1.42 12.38
CA THR A 83 -8.31 -0.58 12.15
C THR A 83 -8.20 0.19 10.85
N ALA A 84 -9.32 0.71 10.34
CA ALA A 84 -9.30 1.68 9.26
C ALA A 84 -8.67 3.00 9.75
N LEU A 85 -7.84 3.62 8.91
CA LEU A 85 -7.32 4.96 9.18
C LEU A 85 -8.44 6.01 9.06
N PRO A 86 -8.33 7.14 9.80
CA PRO A 86 -9.31 8.21 9.71
C PRO A 86 -9.56 8.67 8.28
N GLY A 87 -10.83 8.77 7.90
CA GLY A 87 -11.25 9.19 6.57
C GLY A 87 -11.30 8.08 5.51
N ALA A 88 -10.68 6.91 5.73
CA ALA A 88 -10.61 5.86 4.73
C ALA A 88 -11.99 5.36 4.28
N ILE A 89 -12.83 4.92 5.21
CA ILE A 89 -14.17 4.39 4.89
C ILE A 89 -15.04 5.47 4.27
N ALA A 90 -15.01 6.70 4.80
CA ALA A 90 -15.80 7.80 4.28
C ALA A 90 -15.39 8.18 2.84
N LEU A 91 -14.09 8.24 2.56
CA LEU A 91 -13.56 8.52 1.23
C LEU A 91 -13.98 7.44 0.23
N LEU A 92 -13.77 6.16 0.55
CA LEU A 92 -14.12 5.04 -0.34
C LEU A 92 -15.63 4.98 -0.62
N ASN A 93 -16.47 5.20 0.39
CA ASN A 93 -17.91 5.29 0.21
C ASN A 93 -18.32 6.48 -0.67
N HIS A 94 -17.64 7.62 -0.52
CA HIS A 94 -17.89 8.77 -1.40
C HIS A 94 -17.51 8.46 -2.85
N LEU A 95 -16.37 7.81 -3.10
CA LEU A 95 -15.98 7.40 -4.45
C LEU A 95 -16.98 6.44 -5.07
N ASN A 96 -17.46 5.45 -4.31
CA ASN A 96 -18.48 4.51 -4.76
C ASN A 96 -19.78 5.22 -5.14
N LYS A 97 -20.26 6.12 -4.27
CA LYS A 97 -21.49 6.90 -4.51
C LYS A 97 -21.38 7.80 -5.73
N ALA A 98 -20.22 8.38 -5.97
CA ALA A 98 -19.94 9.23 -7.13
C ALA A 98 -19.63 8.44 -8.40
N GLY A 99 -19.52 7.12 -8.34
CA GLY A 99 -19.10 6.27 -9.45
C GLY A 99 -17.70 6.60 -9.96
N ILE A 100 -16.79 6.87 -9.04
CA ILE A 100 -15.36 7.11 -9.34
C ILE A 100 -14.62 5.80 -9.14
N PRO A 101 -13.92 5.27 -10.17
CA PRO A 101 -13.21 4.01 -10.06
C PRO A 101 -12.02 4.11 -9.11
N TRP A 102 -11.79 3.04 -8.34
CA TRP A 102 -10.65 2.95 -7.44
C TRP A 102 -10.21 1.50 -7.25
N ALA A 103 -8.95 1.33 -6.90
CA ALA A 103 -8.32 0.05 -6.64
C ALA A 103 -7.52 0.08 -5.35
N ILE A 104 -7.33 -1.09 -4.75
CA ILE A 104 -6.29 -1.32 -3.73
C ILE A 104 -5.09 -1.94 -4.43
N VAL A 105 -3.90 -1.36 -4.20
CA VAL A 105 -2.62 -1.79 -4.77
C VAL A 105 -1.61 -1.92 -3.65
N THR A 106 -1.43 -3.13 -3.15
CA THR A 106 -0.62 -3.41 -1.96
C THR A 106 0.59 -4.29 -2.26
N SER A 107 1.65 -4.12 -1.48
CA SER A 107 2.80 -5.03 -1.45
C SER A 107 2.56 -6.27 -0.59
N GLY A 108 1.44 -6.34 0.12
CA GLY A 108 1.03 -7.50 0.90
C GLY A 108 0.63 -8.67 0.01
N SER A 109 0.82 -9.88 0.52
CA SER A 109 0.27 -11.08 -0.12
C SER A 109 -1.25 -11.13 0.02
N MET A 110 -1.91 -11.91 -0.83
CA MET A 110 -3.37 -12.01 -0.85
C MET A 110 -3.97 -12.40 0.52
N PRO A 111 -3.47 -13.41 1.25
CA PRO A 111 -4.02 -13.77 2.56
C PRO A 111 -3.91 -12.62 3.57
N VAL A 112 -2.76 -11.95 3.63
CA VAL A 112 -2.51 -10.83 4.55
C VAL A 112 -3.37 -9.64 4.20
N ALA A 113 -3.38 -9.25 2.92
CA ALA A 113 -4.15 -8.09 2.45
C ALA A 113 -5.65 -8.26 2.68
N ARG A 114 -6.20 -9.45 2.40
CA ARG A 114 -7.61 -9.76 2.64
C ARG A 114 -7.98 -9.74 4.13
N ALA A 115 -7.12 -10.27 4.98
CA ALA A 115 -7.34 -10.26 6.42
C ALA A 115 -7.42 -8.82 6.95
N ARG A 116 -6.49 -7.96 6.54
CA ARG A 116 -6.45 -6.54 6.92
C ARG A 116 -7.63 -5.75 6.36
N HIS A 117 -7.96 -5.95 5.09
CA HIS A 117 -9.13 -5.33 4.47
C HIS A 117 -10.42 -5.68 5.22
N LYS A 118 -10.61 -6.97 5.54
CA LYS A 118 -11.79 -7.48 6.23
C LYS A 118 -11.93 -6.93 7.65
N ILE A 119 -10.85 -7.00 8.45
CA ILE A 119 -10.91 -6.55 9.85
C ILE A 119 -11.08 -5.03 9.95
N ALA A 120 -10.56 -4.26 9.01
CA ALA A 120 -10.74 -2.81 8.95
C ALA A 120 -12.13 -2.39 8.46
N GLY A 121 -12.95 -3.30 7.94
CA GLY A 121 -14.32 -3.02 7.49
C GLY A 121 -14.38 -2.10 6.26
N LEU A 122 -13.37 -2.13 5.41
CA LEU A 122 -13.34 -1.31 4.20
C LEU A 122 -14.37 -1.80 3.16
N PRO A 123 -14.94 -0.90 2.34
CA PRO A 123 -15.69 -1.29 1.15
C PRO A 123 -14.87 -2.20 0.23
N ALA A 124 -15.54 -3.14 -0.44
CA ALA A 124 -14.86 -4.05 -1.37
C ALA A 124 -14.42 -3.31 -2.64
N PRO A 125 -13.13 -3.40 -3.03
CA PRO A 125 -12.66 -2.83 -4.29
C PRO A 125 -13.04 -3.73 -5.47
N GLU A 126 -13.25 -3.14 -6.65
CA GLU A 126 -13.36 -3.91 -7.91
C GLU A 126 -12.01 -4.51 -8.30
N VAL A 127 -10.93 -3.78 -8.05
CA VAL A 127 -9.56 -4.17 -8.37
C VAL A 127 -8.73 -4.26 -7.11
N PHE A 128 -8.15 -5.42 -6.88
CA PHE A 128 -7.28 -5.71 -5.75
C PHE A 128 -5.96 -6.29 -6.26
N VAL A 129 -4.91 -5.47 -6.31
CA VAL A 129 -3.57 -5.88 -6.73
C VAL A 129 -2.75 -6.22 -5.49
N THR A 130 -2.26 -7.45 -5.42
CA THR A 130 -1.41 -7.98 -4.33
C THR A 130 -0.06 -8.42 -4.87
N ALA A 131 0.86 -8.79 -3.96
CA ALA A 131 2.23 -9.15 -4.29
C ALA A 131 2.35 -10.21 -5.38
N GLU A 132 1.46 -11.20 -5.39
CA GLU A 132 1.48 -12.34 -6.33
C GLU A 132 1.17 -11.93 -7.78
N ARG A 133 0.57 -10.76 -7.98
CA ARG A 133 0.11 -10.32 -9.30
C ARG A 133 1.16 -9.57 -10.10
N VAL A 134 2.31 -9.28 -9.51
CA VAL A 134 3.40 -8.53 -10.15
C VAL A 134 4.72 -9.27 -10.04
N LYS A 135 5.60 -9.05 -11.02
CA LYS A 135 6.95 -9.63 -11.00
C LYS A 135 7.88 -8.87 -10.08
N ARG A 136 7.75 -7.55 -10.04
CA ARG A 136 8.57 -6.64 -9.26
C ARG A 136 7.68 -5.80 -8.35
N GLY A 137 7.98 -5.81 -7.05
CA GLY A 137 7.29 -5.01 -6.06
C GLY A 137 7.75 -3.56 -6.05
N LYS A 138 7.04 -2.71 -5.30
CA LYS A 138 7.45 -1.34 -5.02
C LYS A 138 8.89 -1.30 -4.51
N PRO A 139 9.76 -0.41 -4.96
CA PRO A 139 9.51 0.85 -5.67
C PRO A 139 9.33 0.75 -7.19
N GLU A 140 9.36 -0.45 -7.78
CA GLU A 140 9.11 -0.62 -9.22
C GLU A 140 7.67 -0.25 -9.56
N PRO A 141 7.39 0.22 -10.80
CA PRO A 141 6.06 0.73 -11.16
C PRO A 141 5.02 -0.34 -11.42
N ASP A 142 5.40 -1.61 -11.48
CA ASP A 142 4.59 -2.74 -11.97
C ASP A 142 3.20 -2.80 -11.33
N ALA A 143 3.10 -2.64 -10.02
CA ALA A 143 1.84 -2.76 -9.29
C ALA A 143 0.86 -1.64 -9.64
N TYR A 144 1.31 -0.39 -9.69
CA TYR A 144 0.46 0.75 -10.05
C TYR A 144 0.09 0.77 -11.53
N LEU A 145 1.00 0.34 -12.41
CA LEU A 145 0.69 0.15 -13.83
C LEU A 145 -0.41 -0.90 -14.02
N LEU A 146 -0.33 -2.01 -13.29
CA LEU A 146 -1.37 -3.05 -13.34
C LEU A 146 -2.69 -2.54 -12.78
N GLY A 147 -2.68 -1.81 -11.66
CA GLY A 147 -3.88 -1.21 -11.09
C GLY A 147 -4.60 -0.28 -12.05
N ALA A 148 -3.87 0.62 -12.71
CA ALA A 148 -4.41 1.52 -13.72
C ALA A 148 -5.00 0.74 -14.90
N GLN A 149 -4.27 -0.24 -15.42
CA GLN A 149 -4.72 -1.10 -16.52
C GLN A 149 -6.04 -1.82 -16.20
N LEU A 150 -6.16 -2.37 -14.99
CA LEU A 150 -7.36 -3.10 -14.56
C LEU A 150 -8.56 -2.18 -14.33
N LEU A 151 -8.34 -0.90 -14.02
CA LEU A 151 -9.39 0.12 -14.00
C LEU A 151 -9.75 0.63 -15.40
N GLY A 152 -9.01 0.24 -16.43
CA GLY A 152 -9.21 0.74 -17.80
C GLY A 152 -8.76 2.19 -17.99
N LEU A 153 -7.80 2.66 -17.19
CA LEU A 153 -7.29 4.03 -17.21
C LEU A 153 -5.81 4.07 -17.58
N ALA A 154 -5.38 5.17 -18.20
CA ALA A 154 -3.97 5.44 -18.36
C ALA A 154 -3.36 5.85 -17.00
N PRO A 155 -2.08 5.55 -16.73
CA PRO A 155 -1.43 5.95 -15.47
C PRO A 155 -1.57 7.44 -15.16
N GLN A 156 -1.46 8.30 -16.17
CA GLN A 156 -1.60 9.76 -16.03
C GLN A 156 -3.02 10.22 -15.67
N GLU A 157 -4.00 9.35 -15.79
CA GLU A 157 -5.38 9.59 -15.38
C GLU A 157 -5.67 9.10 -13.95
N CYS A 158 -4.68 8.47 -13.32
CA CYS A 158 -4.79 7.92 -11.96
C CYS A 158 -4.05 8.76 -10.94
N VAL A 159 -4.56 8.78 -9.73
CA VAL A 159 -3.84 9.28 -8.56
C VAL A 159 -3.55 8.13 -7.60
N VAL A 160 -2.28 7.99 -7.27
CA VAL A 160 -1.77 7.07 -6.24
C VAL A 160 -1.85 7.77 -4.89
N VAL A 161 -2.35 7.08 -3.87
CA VAL A 161 -2.35 7.55 -2.48
C VAL A 161 -1.48 6.61 -1.66
N GLU A 162 -0.43 7.14 -1.05
CA GLU A 162 0.65 6.38 -0.43
C GLU A 162 1.23 7.04 0.81
N ASP A 163 1.74 6.21 1.74
CA ASP A 163 2.42 6.65 2.96
C ASP A 163 3.91 6.26 3.00
N ALA A 164 4.32 5.26 2.24
CA ALA A 164 5.65 4.69 2.30
C ALA A 164 6.57 5.18 1.17
N PRO A 165 7.88 5.41 1.44
CA PRO A 165 8.84 5.85 0.42
C PRO A 165 8.86 4.98 -0.84
N ALA A 166 8.86 3.65 -0.68
CA ALA A 166 8.85 2.73 -1.81
C ALA A 166 7.59 2.88 -2.69
N GLY A 167 6.44 3.13 -2.07
CA GLY A 167 5.18 3.33 -2.79
C GLY A 167 5.09 4.68 -3.50
N VAL A 168 5.58 5.73 -2.86
CA VAL A 168 5.69 7.07 -3.50
C VAL A 168 6.55 6.97 -4.75
N LEU A 169 7.74 6.36 -4.66
CA LEU A 169 8.63 6.15 -5.81
C LEU A 169 7.96 5.31 -6.90
N SER A 170 7.22 4.26 -6.52
CA SER A 170 6.49 3.41 -7.46
C SER A 170 5.42 4.17 -8.24
N GLY A 171 4.64 5.00 -7.54
CA GLY A 171 3.61 5.84 -8.16
C GLY A 171 4.20 6.86 -9.14
N LEU A 172 5.28 7.53 -8.76
CA LEU A 172 6.00 8.45 -9.64
C LEU A 172 6.59 7.73 -10.86
N ALA A 173 7.21 6.57 -10.65
CA ALA A 173 7.78 5.76 -11.73
C ALA A 173 6.70 5.24 -12.72
N ALA A 174 5.49 5.00 -12.24
CA ALA A 174 4.36 4.62 -13.07
C ALA A 174 3.80 5.78 -13.92
N GLY A 175 4.20 7.02 -13.63
CA GLY A 175 3.68 8.21 -14.30
C GLY A 175 2.30 8.63 -13.81
N CYS A 176 1.90 8.20 -12.61
CA CYS A 176 0.68 8.62 -11.96
C CYS A 176 0.85 9.98 -11.25
N HIS A 177 -0.27 10.65 -11.00
CA HIS A 177 -0.31 11.63 -9.92
C HIS A 177 -0.09 10.94 -8.58
N VAL A 178 0.50 11.62 -7.62
CA VAL A 178 0.78 11.04 -6.29
C VAL A 178 0.35 11.99 -5.19
N ILE A 179 -0.40 11.45 -4.23
CA ILE A 179 -0.70 12.08 -2.94
C ILE A 179 0.06 11.28 -1.88
N ALA A 180 0.97 11.92 -1.17
CA ALA A 180 1.64 11.34 -0.02
C ALA A 180 0.86 11.67 1.25
N VAL A 181 0.46 10.65 2.01
CA VAL A 181 -0.28 10.79 3.28
C VAL A 181 0.55 10.22 4.41
N ASN A 182 0.87 11.04 5.41
CA ASN A 182 1.74 10.65 6.54
C ASN A 182 3.10 10.07 6.12
N ALA A 183 3.58 10.40 4.93
CA ALA A 183 4.88 9.94 4.49
C ALA A 183 6.00 10.58 5.34
N PRO A 184 7.10 9.84 5.62
CA PRO A 184 8.27 10.41 6.28
C PRO A 184 8.78 11.64 5.54
N ALA A 185 9.21 12.67 6.28
CA ALA A 185 9.68 13.93 5.70
C ALA A 185 10.93 13.77 4.81
N ASP A 186 11.70 12.72 5.03
CA ASP A 186 12.89 12.36 4.26
C ASP A 186 12.60 11.42 3.09
N THR A 187 11.32 11.21 2.76
CA THR A 187 10.91 10.39 1.60
C THR A 187 11.55 10.92 0.32
N PRO A 188 12.31 10.10 -0.43
CA PRO A 188 12.92 10.51 -1.68
C PRO A 188 11.88 11.04 -2.67
N ARG A 189 12.21 12.13 -3.36
CA ARG A 189 11.35 12.75 -4.37
C ARG A 189 9.98 13.24 -3.86
N LEU A 190 9.86 13.50 -2.56
CA LEU A 190 8.61 14.03 -1.98
C LEU A 190 8.23 15.39 -2.57
N ASN A 191 9.20 16.17 -3.06
CA ASN A 191 8.97 17.43 -3.75
C ASN A 191 8.36 17.28 -5.17
N GLU A 192 8.25 16.07 -5.68
CA GLU A 192 7.67 15.79 -7.00
C GLU A 192 6.21 15.29 -6.91
N VAL A 193 5.70 15.01 -5.70
CA VAL A 193 4.31 14.59 -5.53
C VAL A 193 3.36 15.79 -5.64
N ASP A 194 2.12 15.52 -6.01
CA ASP A 194 1.11 16.55 -6.20
C ASP A 194 0.61 17.17 -4.89
N LEU A 195 0.44 16.35 -3.84
CA LEU A 195 0.03 16.78 -2.51
C LEU A 195 0.75 15.98 -1.43
N VAL A 196 1.06 16.66 -0.33
CA VAL A 196 1.55 16.05 0.92
C VAL A 196 0.56 16.36 2.04
N LEU A 197 -0.04 15.32 2.59
CA LEU A 197 -1.13 15.41 3.56
C LEU A 197 -0.80 14.62 4.84
N HIS A 198 -1.52 14.90 5.91
CA HIS A 198 -1.41 14.18 7.19
C HIS A 198 -2.57 13.25 7.47
N SER A 199 -3.66 13.34 6.69
CA SER A 199 -4.84 12.50 6.85
C SER A 199 -5.62 12.41 5.54
N LEU A 200 -6.27 11.27 5.30
CA LEU A 200 -7.23 11.11 4.19
C LEU A 200 -8.43 12.05 4.33
N GLU A 201 -8.73 12.52 5.54
CA GLU A 201 -9.80 13.49 5.80
C GLU A 201 -9.56 14.85 5.11
N GLN A 202 -8.33 15.14 4.73
CA GLN A 202 -7.96 16.36 4.00
C GLN A 202 -8.24 16.26 2.49
N ILE A 203 -8.62 15.08 1.99
CA ILE A 203 -8.91 14.87 0.57
C ILE A 203 -10.37 15.20 0.28
N THR A 204 -10.61 16.26 -0.48
CA THR A 204 -11.94 16.59 -1.01
C THR A 204 -12.01 16.21 -2.48
N VAL A 205 -13.03 15.44 -2.84
CA VAL A 205 -13.21 14.88 -4.20
C VAL A 205 -14.54 15.34 -4.80
N THR A 206 -14.48 15.89 -6.00
CA THR A 206 -15.66 16.29 -6.76
C THR A 206 -15.57 15.73 -8.18
N LYS A 207 -16.61 14.99 -8.60
CA LYS A 207 -16.74 14.51 -9.98
C LYS A 207 -17.43 15.56 -10.85
N GLN A 208 -16.83 15.87 -11.98
CA GLN A 208 -17.34 16.80 -12.96
C GLN A 208 -18.28 16.10 -13.95
N PRO A 209 -19.19 16.83 -14.65
CA PRO A 209 -20.08 16.24 -15.65
C PRO A 209 -19.35 15.53 -16.81
N ASN A 210 -18.15 15.97 -17.15
CA ASN A 210 -17.31 15.35 -18.19
C ASN A 210 -16.57 14.09 -17.72
N GLY A 211 -16.78 13.65 -16.46
CA GLY A 211 -16.16 12.49 -15.87
C GLY A 211 -14.81 12.76 -15.19
N ASP A 212 -14.25 13.95 -15.33
CA ASP A 212 -13.05 14.35 -14.59
C ASP A 212 -13.31 14.43 -13.09
N VAL A 213 -12.30 14.09 -12.30
CA VAL A 213 -12.33 14.16 -10.84
C VAL A 213 -11.38 15.26 -10.40
N ILE A 214 -11.91 16.21 -9.65
CA ILE A 214 -11.13 17.29 -9.04
C ILE A 214 -10.81 16.91 -7.60
N ILE A 215 -9.53 17.00 -7.23
CA ILE A 215 -9.03 16.74 -5.88
C ILE A 215 -8.44 18.04 -5.33
N GLN A 216 -8.86 18.36 -4.11
CA GLN A 216 -8.41 19.53 -3.34
C GLN A 216 -8.01 19.10 -1.94
#